data_eb99019cb9d9b85c76e41e1c2eab1fd2
#
_entry.id   eb99019cb9d9b85c76e41e1c2eab1fd2
#
_cell.length_a   1.000
_cell.length_b   1.000
_cell.length_c   1.000
_cell.angle_alpha   90.00
_cell.angle_beta   90.00
_cell.angle_gamma   90.00
#
_symmetry.space_group_name_H-M   'P 1'
#
loop_
_entity.id
_entity.type
_entity.pdbx_description
1 polymer ?
#
loop_
_entity_poly.entity_id
_entity_poly.type
_entity_poly.pdbx_seq_one_letter_code
_entity_poly.pdbx_strand_id
1 'polypeptide(L)'
;MSFGITKTIPANEGMERVDSLYDGSVEDYEFHMAGKPSKLQVGDYVYTIFQDQIRGRLQIKELKGGATNPKSGKPRTLVFVAAPGERLAEPIPRKGHQGTRYYDGADWPAQ
;
A
#
# COMPACT_ATOMS: atom_id res chain seq x y z
N MET A 1 -15.18 8.67 -2.47
CA MET A 1 -14.11 8.14 -3.32
C MET A 1 -12.86 7.92 -2.47
N SER A 2 -12.22 6.78 -2.59
CA SER A 2 -11.11 6.41 -1.70
C SER A 2 -9.78 6.47 -2.45
N PHE A 3 -9.19 7.65 -2.46
CA PHE A 3 -7.91 7.90 -3.13
C PHE A 3 -6.74 7.25 -2.38
N GLY A 4 -5.72 6.86 -3.10
CA GLY A 4 -4.52 6.33 -2.51
C GLY A 4 -3.48 5.92 -3.54
N ILE A 5 -2.70 4.93 -3.18
CA ILE A 5 -1.64 4.38 -4.03
C ILE A 5 -1.77 2.86 -4.08
N THR A 6 -1.24 2.27 -5.14
CA THR A 6 -1.08 0.82 -5.21
C THR A 6 0.39 0.46 -4.97
N LYS A 7 0.59 -0.62 -4.21
CA LYS A 7 1.91 -1.19 -3.96
C LYS A 7 1.85 -2.68 -4.21
N THR A 8 2.78 -3.19 -4.99
CA THR A 8 2.84 -4.63 -5.28
C THR A 8 3.69 -5.31 -4.22
N ILE A 9 3.15 -6.37 -3.63
CA ILE A 9 3.89 -7.21 -2.70
C ILE A 9 4.61 -8.27 -3.53
N PRO A 10 5.95 -8.36 -3.41
CA PRO A 10 6.72 -9.33 -4.19
C PRO A 10 6.27 -10.76 -3.96
N ALA A 11 6.25 -11.55 -5.02
CA ALA A 11 5.81 -12.94 -4.95
C ALA A 11 6.64 -13.76 -3.96
N ASN A 12 7.92 -13.44 -3.79
CA ASN A 12 8.81 -14.17 -2.88
C ASN A 12 8.47 -13.92 -1.40
N GLU A 13 7.70 -12.90 -1.07
CA GLU A 13 7.25 -12.70 0.31
C GLU A 13 6.07 -13.60 0.65
N GLY A 14 5.39 -14.13 -0.37
CA GLY A 14 4.32 -15.11 -0.20
C GLY A 14 3.01 -14.52 0.30
N MET A 15 1.96 -15.35 0.25
CA MET A 15 0.64 -14.97 0.74
C MET A 15 0.65 -14.67 2.24
N GLU A 16 1.61 -15.22 2.98
CA GLU A 16 1.75 -14.97 4.42
C GLU A 16 1.92 -13.49 4.73
N ARG A 17 2.68 -12.78 3.89
CA ARG A 17 2.84 -11.33 4.05
C ARG A 17 1.52 -10.61 3.85
N VAL A 18 0.75 -11.01 2.83
CA VAL A 18 -0.56 -10.44 2.56
C VAL A 18 -1.48 -10.70 3.75
N ASP A 19 -1.54 -11.95 4.20
CA ASP A 19 -2.40 -12.34 5.32
C ASP A 19 -2.08 -11.52 6.57
N SER A 20 -0.79 -11.30 6.86
CA SER A 20 -0.37 -10.59 8.07
C SER A 20 -0.86 -9.13 8.11
N LEU A 21 -1.08 -8.51 6.96
CA LEU A 21 -1.58 -7.15 6.90
C LEU A 21 -3.07 -7.05 7.26
N TYR A 22 -3.77 -8.17 7.23
CA TYR A 22 -5.24 -8.18 7.37
C TYR A 22 -5.78 -9.07 8.47
N ASP A 23 -4.94 -9.88 9.13
CA ASP A 23 -5.40 -10.84 10.14
C ASP A 23 -5.19 -10.39 11.59
N GLY A 24 -4.63 -9.20 11.79
CA GLY A 24 -4.37 -8.68 13.12
C GLY A 24 -3.04 -9.09 13.73
N SER A 25 -2.21 -9.83 12.98
CA SER A 25 -0.90 -10.27 13.49
C SER A 25 0.12 -9.13 13.56
N VAL A 26 -0.10 -8.03 12.83
CA VAL A 26 0.71 -6.81 12.95
C VAL A 26 -0.21 -5.64 13.26
N GLU A 27 0.28 -4.67 14.04
CA GLU A 27 -0.50 -3.47 14.38
C GLU A 27 -0.26 -2.32 13.40
N ASP A 28 0.96 -2.25 12.88
CA ASP A 28 1.39 -1.19 11.99
C ASP A 28 2.27 -1.78 10.90
N TYR A 29 2.29 -1.11 9.76
CA TYR A 29 3.18 -1.49 8.68
C TYR A 29 3.65 -0.24 7.96
N GLU A 30 4.83 -0.30 7.32
CA GLU A 30 5.31 0.83 6.56
C GLU A 30 5.65 0.43 5.14
N PHE A 31 5.29 1.31 4.20
CA PHE A 31 5.68 1.19 2.81
C PHE A 31 6.62 2.34 2.48
N HIS A 32 7.40 2.19 1.44
CA HIS A 32 8.32 3.21 0.98
C HIS A 32 7.91 3.68 -0.42
N MET A 33 7.94 4.99 -0.66
CA MET A 33 7.73 5.50 -2.00
C MET A 33 8.80 6.51 -2.36
N ALA A 34 9.21 6.50 -3.62
CA ALA A 34 10.25 7.40 -4.11
C ALA A 34 9.76 8.85 -4.07
N GLY A 35 10.66 9.74 -3.69
CA GLY A 35 10.37 11.16 -3.69
C GLY A 35 9.37 11.59 -2.62
N LYS A 36 8.77 12.75 -2.87
CA LYS A 36 7.77 13.33 -1.97
C LYS A 36 6.40 13.31 -2.67
N PRO A 37 5.40 12.64 -2.09
CA PRO A 37 4.10 12.60 -2.71
C PRO A 37 3.44 13.99 -2.69
N SER A 38 2.91 14.43 -3.84
CA SER A 38 2.25 15.71 -3.93
C SER A 38 0.74 15.62 -3.72
N LYS A 39 0.16 14.43 -3.89
CA LYS A 39 -1.29 14.23 -3.83
C LYS A 39 -1.75 13.32 -2.71
N LEU A 40 -0.83 12.64 -2.05
CA LEU A 40 -1.17 11.66 -1.02
C LEU A 40 -1.29 12.34 0.34
N GLN A 41 -2.31 11.99 1.11
CA GLN A 41 -2.58 12.57 2.42
C GLN A 41 -2.87 11.49 3.45
N VAL A 42 -2.69 11.83 4.73
CA VAL A 42 -3.13 10.98 5.82
C VAL A 42 -4.65 10.78 5.68
N GLY A 43 -5.10 9.55 5.85
CA GLY A 43 -6.48 9.17 5.61
C GLY A 43 -6.71 8.50 4.26
N ASP A 44 -5.79 8.70 3.31
CA ASP A 44 -5.81 7.97 2.04
C ASP A 44 -5.41 6.51 2.28
N TYR A 45 -5.37 5.72 1.21
CA TYR A 45 -5.17 4.26 1.33
C TYR A 45 -3.98 3.75 0.55
N VAL A 46 -3.41 2.64 1.02
CA VAL A 46 -2.48 1.82 0.26
C VAL A 46 -3.22 0.55 -0.14
N TYR A 47 -3.41 0.35 -1.44
CA TYR A 47 -4.04 -0.84 -2.00
C TYR A 47 -2.94 -1.84 -2.34
N THR A 48 -2.99 -3.02 -1.75
CA THR A 48 -1.95 -4.03 -1.95
C THR A 48 -2.28 -4.93 -3.12
N ILE A 49 -1.32 -5.11 -4.02
CA ILE A 49 -1.43 -6.02 -5.17
C ILE A 49 -0.55 -7.24 -4.92
N PHE A 50 -1.12 -8.42 -5.07
CA PHE A 50 -0.38 -9.67 -4.97
C PHE A 50 -0.94 -10.64 -6.01
N GLN A 51 -0.05 -11.24 -6.81
CA GLN A 51 -0.45 -12.14 -7.90
C GLN A 51 -1.43 -11.47 -8.86
N ASP A 52 -1.12 -10.21 -9.23
CA ASP A 52 -1.92 -9.39 -10.15
C ASP A 52 -3.37 -9.21 -9.73
N GLN A 53 -3.59 -9.10 -8.43
CA GLN A 53 -4.90 -8.80 -7.87
C GLN A 53 -4.79 -7.86 -6.68
N ILE A 54 -5.68 -6.88 -6.58
CA ILE A 54 -5.78 -6.08 -5.36
C ILE A 54 -6.41 -6.97 -4.29
N ARG A 55 -5.70 -7.16 -3.20
CA ARG A 55 -6.11 -8.04 -2.10
C ARG A 55 -6.84 -7.31 -0.98
N GLY A 56 -6.56 -6.01 -0.82
CA GLY A 56 -7.14 -5.22 0.23
C GLY A 56 -6.51 -3.83 0.26
N ARG A 57 -6.85 -3.07 1.29
CA ARG A 57 -6.29 -1.73 1.48
C ARG A 57 -6.04 -1.45 2.96
N LEU A 58 -5.04 -0.59 3.23
CA LEU A 58 -4.74 -0.13 4.58
C LEU A 58 -4.76 1.39 4.59
N GLN A 59 -5.32 1.98 5.63
CA GLN A 59 -5.42 3.44 5.72
C GLN A 59 -4.10 4.04 6.18
N ILE A 60 -3.68 5.11 5.51
CA ILE A 60 -2.46 5.83 5.85
C ILE A 60 -2.69 6.65 7.11
N LYS A 61 -1.85 6.45 8.11
CA LYS A 61 -1.93 7.19 9.36
C LYS A 61 -0.82 8.23 9.52
N GLU A 62 0.28 8.09 8.76
CA GLU A 62 1.37 9.05 8.81
C GLU A 62 2.20 8.99 7.53
N LEU A 63 2.67 10.16 7.08
CA LEU A 63 3.60 10.29 5.97
C LEU A 63 4.83 11.00 6.49
N LYS A 64 6.00 10.36 6.37
CA LYS A 64 7.23 10.91 6.92
C LYS A 64 8.28 11.05 5.82
N GLY A 65 8.62 12.29 5.49
CA GLY A 65 9.69 12.61 4.57
C GLY A 65 11.05 12.59 5.25
N GLY A 66 12.08 12.92 4.49
CA GLY A 66 13.45 13.03 5.02
C GLY A 66 14.22 11.73 5.06
N ALA A 67 13.61 10.61 4.67
CA ALA A 67 14.32 9.34 4.53
C ALA A 67 15.04 9.28 3.20
N THR A 68 16.03 8.40 3.08
CA THR A 68 16.76 8.18 1.84
C THR A 68 16.80 6.69 1.51
N ASN A 69 16.81 6.39 0.22
CA ASN A 69 16.99 5.03 -0.24
C ASN A 69 18.45 4.63 -0.02
N PRO A 70 18.76 3.60 0.78
CA PRO A 70 20.15 3.25 1.10
C PRO A 70 20.95 2.79 -0.11
N LYS A 71 20.29 2.35 -1.18
CA LYS A 71 20.99 1.90 -2.40
C LYS A 71 21.29 3.04 -3.35
N SER A 72 20.37 4.00 -3.51
CA SER A 72 20.52 5.08 -4.49
C SER A 72 20.85 6.43 -3.87
N GLY A 73 20.66 6.59 -2.57
CA GLY A 73 20.83 7.88 -1.89
C GLY A 73 19.74 8.89 -2.22
N LYS A 74 18.74 8.50 -3.00
CA LYS A 74 17.67 9.42 -3.39
C LYS A 74 16.62 9.55 -2.28
N PRO A 75 15.96 10.72 -2.18
CA PRO A 75 14.92 10.93 -1.18
C PRO A 75 13.77 9.95 -1.35
N ARG A 76 13.19 9.53 -0.24
CA ARG A 76 11.97 8.74 -0.24
C ARG A 76 11.09 9.11 0.94
N THR A 77 9.80 8.80 0.84
CA THR A 77 8.83 9.01 1.90
C THR A 77 8.44 7.68 2.52
N LEU A 78 8.35 7.65 3.84
CA LEU A 78 7.82 6.50 4.57
C LEU A 78 6.33 6.68 4.71
N VAL A 79 5.58 5.65 4.32
CA VAL A 79 4.11 5.65 4.36
C VAL A 79 3.69 4.68 5.44
N PHE A 80 3.30 5.20 6.61
CA PHE A 80 2.86 4.38 7.73
C PHE A 80 1.36 4.12 7.64
N VAL A 81 0.98 2.87 7.72
CA VAL A 81 -0.43 2.46 7.61
C VAL A 81 -0.88 1.73 8.87
N ALA A 82 -2.15 1.85 9.16
CA ALA A 82 -2.78 1.14 10.29
C ALA A 82 -3.15 -0.28 9.84
N ALA A 83 -2.77 -1.27 10.63
CA ALA A 83 -3.16 -2.66 10.41
C ALA A 83 -3.95 -3.16 11.63
N PRO A 84 -4.87 -4.10 11.47
CA PRO A 84 -5.21 -4.75 10.21
C PRO A 84 -5.98 -3.81 9.26
N GLY A 85 -5.80 -4.05 7.96
CA GLY A 85 -6.53 -3.31 6.93
C GLY A 85 -7.85 -3.98 6.58
N GLU A 86 -8.43 -3.53 5.47
CA GLU A 86 -9.67 -4.09 4.91
C GLU A 86 -9.31 -5.05 3.78
N ARG A 87 -9.57 -6.35 3.98
CA ARG A 87 -9.32 -7.36 2.96
C ARG A 87 -10.55 -7.55 2.09
N LEU A 88 -10.33 -7.67 0.77
CA LEU A 88 -11.42 -7.98 -0.15
C LEU A 88 -11.73 -9.47 -0.15
N ALA A 89 -13.02 -9.80 -0.03
CA ALA A 89 -13.48 -11.19 -0.19
C ALA A 89 -13.26 -11.66 -1.63
N GLU A 90 -13.45 -10.74 -2.59
CA GLU A 90 -13.21 -11.02 -4.01
C GLU A 90 -12.14 -10.08 -4.52
N PRO A 91 -10.89 -10.56 -4.69
CA PRO A 91 -9.81 -9.71 -5.17
C PRO A 91 -10.12 -9.11 -6.54
N ILE A 92 -9.62 -7.89 -6.76
CA ILE A 92 -9.85 -7.15 -8.01
C ILE A 92 -8.65 -7.37 -8.93
N PRO A 93 -8.85 -7.86 -10.16
CA PRO A 93 -7.75 -8.00 -11.11
C PRO A 93 -7.06 -6.67 -11.37
N ARG A 94 -5.74 -6.61 -11.17
CA ARG A 94 -4.94 -5.43 -11.48
C ARG A 94 -3.48 -5.83 -11.55
N LYS A 95 -2.86 -5.56 -12.70
CA LYS A 95 -1.48 -5.96 -12.93
C LYS A 95 -0.53 -5.30 -11.92
N GLY A 96 0.39 -6.10 -11.39
CA GLY A 96 1.44 -5.59 -10.51
C GLY A 96 2.41 -4.68 -11.26
N HIS A 97 3.16 -3.87 -10.51
CA HIS A 97 4.12 -2.91 -11.05
C HIS A 97 5.24 -2.69 -10.06
N GLN A 98 6.31 -2.06 -10.50
CA GLN A 98 7.39 -1.63 -9.62
C GLN A 98 7.07 -0.24 -9.07
N GLY A 99 7.52 0.04 -7.86
CA GLY A 99 7.34 1.34 -7.22
C GLY A 99 5.91 1.61 -6.80
N THR A 100 5.50 2.86 -6.94
CA THR A 100 4.22 3.34 -6.43
C THR A 100 3.44 4.00 -7.55
N ARG A 101 2.13 3.75 -7.60
CA ARG A 101 1.23 4.41 -8.56
C ARG A 101 0.02 4.94 -7.82
N TYR A 102 -0.45 6.12 -8.26
CA TYR A 102 -1.69 6.66 -7.72
C TYR A 102 -2.89 5.86 -8.20
N TYR A 103 -3.89 5.76 -7.34
CA TYR A 103 -5.11 5.02 -7.63
C TYR A 103 -6.28 5.71 -6.95
N ASP A 104 -7.36 5.93 -7.67
CA ASP A 104 -8.54 6.64 -7.16
C ASP A 104 -9.54 5.74 -6.43
N GLY A 105 -9.27 4.45 -6.36
CA GLY A 105 -10.16 3.51 -5.69
C GLY A 105 -11.43 3.20 -6.48
N ALA A 106 -11.45 3.49 -7.78
CA ALA A 106 -12.66 3.36 -8.59
C ALA A 106 -13.26 1.95 -8.60
N ASP A 107 -12.40 0.93 -8.52
CA ASP A 107 -12.84 -0.47 -8.55
C ASP A 107 -13.19 -1.01 -7.15
N TRP A 108 -12.97 -0.22 -6.11
CA TRP A 108 -13.25 -0.67 -4.75
C TRP A 108 -14.75 -0.76 -4.55
N PRO A 109 -15.25 -1.88 -3.98
CA PRO A 109 -16.69 -2.05 -3.77
C PRO A 109 -17.30 -0.93 -2.94
N ALA A 110 -18.51 -0.52 -3.30
CA ALA A 110 -19.24 0.48 -2.53
C ALA A 110 -19.56 -0.08 -1.14
N GLN A 111 -19.42 0.76 -0.15
CA GLN A 111 -19.70 0.42 1.24
C GLN A 111 -21.16 0.66 1.58
#